data_127ed47bbce019a949cf58b0be228383
#
_entry.id   127ed47bbce019a949cf58b0be228383
#
_cell.length_a   1.000
_cell.length_b   1.000
_cell.length_c   1.000
_cell.angle_alpha   90.00
_cell.angle_beta   90.00
_cell.angle_gamma   90.00
#
_symmetry.space_group_name_H-M   'P 1'
#
loop_
_entity.id
_entity.type
_entity.pdbx_description
1 polymer ?
#
loop_
_entity_poly.entity_id
_entity_poly.type
_entity_poly.pdbx_seq_one_letter_code
_entity_poly.pdbx_strand_id
1 'polypeptide(L)'
;MSNERSGFSSRLGFVLATAGSAVGLGNIWRFPYLAAKYGGGTFLLTYLILTLTFGFSLMITEVALGRKAGTSAIRAFGHFSKKYTFIGYLTTIIPFIIFPYYCVIGGWVTKYALVSLQGGIHNAASDTFFTGFISKSAEPMICVLVFLIATTVVVAGGVKGGVERVSTIMMPVLIVLLIGVSLFCITRPGAMDGVAYYLKPNLKGFSPTTILAALGQLFYSMSLAMGIMITFGSYMPKKADLEKSVTQVEIFDTGVAFLAGLMIVPAVFVFSNGDASMLAKGPSLMFVMLPKVFDSMAFSSVIAAVFFILVLLAALTSSISLLETLVAVLMDKFHMRRGTACITMFIIALLLAVPSSLGFGAWSNITILGFDFLDFFDFISNSVLMPIAAFLTCLFVGYIIKPKVIVDEVESSGEFKRKSLFLIMVKYIAPICIVAILVFSVLEGLGFITV
;
A
#
# COMPACT_ATOMS: atom_id res chain seq x y z
N MET A 1 29.30 22.04 6.79
CA MET A 1 28.50 21.35 7.82
C MET A 1 27.80 20.22 7.14
N SER A 2 28.20 18.97 7.38
CA SER A 2 27.51 17.79 6.90
C SER A 2 26.11 17.80 7.54
N ASN A 3 25.07 18.02 6.75
CA ASN A 3 23.71 17.76 7.17
C ASN A 3 23.60 16.24 7.39
N GLU A 4 23.90 15.77 8.59
CA GLU A 4 23.62 14.38 8.95
C GLU A 4 22.13 14.17 8.72
N ARG A 5 21.81 13.28 7.78
CA ARG A 5 20.43 12.86 7.55
C ARG A 5 19.87 12.31 8.84
N SER A 6 18.83 12.92 9.39
CA SER A 6 18.15 12.37 10.55
C SER A 6 17.52 11.03 10.13
N GLY A 7 18.04 9.93 10.68
CA GLY A 7 17.47 8.59 10.50
C GLY A 7 16.44 8.27 11.58
N PHE A 8 15.90 7.06 11.53
CA PHE A 8 15.06 6.52 12.61
C PHE A 8 15.85 6.40 13.90
N SER A 9 15.19 6.70 15.01
CA SER A 9 15.85 6.67 16.34
C SER A 9 16.08 5.24 16.85
N SER A 10 15.27 4.28 16.41
CA SER A 10 15.26 2.90 16.87
C SER A 10 14.87 1.91 15.78
N ARG A 11 15.17 0.62 16.03
CA ARG A 11 14.67 -0.47 15.18
C ARG A 11 13.15 -0.52 15.16
N LEU A 12 12.49 -0.34 16.31
CA LEU A 12 11.04 -0.36 16.41
C LEU A 12 10.41 0.80 15.62
N GLY A 13 11.01 2.00 15.70
CA GLY A 13 10.59 3.16 14.90
C GLY A 13 10.66 2.90 13.41
N PHE A 14 11.75 2.28 12.92
CA PHE A 14 11.86 1.83 11.54
C PHE A 14 10.77 0.82 11.19
N VAL A 15 10.57 -0.23 12.02
CA VAL A 15 9.58 -1.28 11.75
C VAL A 15 8.17 -0.71 11.68
N LEU A 16 7.76 0.14 12.63
CA LEU A 16 6.41 0.69 12.66
C LEU A 16 6.17 1.72 11.55
N ALA A 17 7.17 2.52 11.18
CA ALA A 17 7.05 3.42 10.03
C ALA A 17 6.97 2.65 8.71
N THR A 18 7.79 1.61 8.54
CA THR A 18 7.81 0.79 7.33
C THR A 18 6.54 -0.08 7.23
N ALA A 19 6.11 -0.67 8.35
CA ALA A 19 4.82 -1.37 8.42
C ALA A 19 3.64 -0.42 8.13
N GLY A 20 3.68 0.82 8.64
CA GLY A 20 2.67 1.84 8.32
C GLY A 20 2.66 2.24 6.84
N SER A 21 3.79 2.12 6.15
CA SER A 21 3.82 2.27 4.69
C SER A 21 3.16 1.10 3.97
N ALA A 22 3.45 -0.12 4.41
CA ALA A 22 2.91 -1.35 3.83
C ALA A 22 1.42 -1.50 4.14
N VAL A 23 1.01 -1.25 5.38
CA VAL A 23 -0.39 -1.29 5.81
C VAL A 23 -1.14 -0.07 5.27
N GLY A 24 -1.95 -0.27 4.25
CA GLY A 24 -2.70 0.78 3.58
C GLY A 24 -4.08 0.34 3.12
N LEU A 25 -4.63 1.11 2.20
CA LEU A 25 -5.93 0.82 1.60
C LEU A 25 -5.96 -0.54 0.90
N GLY A 26 -4.83 -0.99 0.36
CA GLY A 26 -4.69 -2.29 -0.27
C GLY A 26 -5.00 -3.48 0.63
N ASN A 27 -4.63 -3.41 1.91
CA ASN A 27 -4.93 -4.45 2.90
C ASN A 27 -6.40 -4.47 3.29
N ILE A 28 -7.05 -3.28 3.30
CA ILE A 28 -8.40 -3.14 3.84
C ILE A 28 -9.47 -3.41 2.80
N TRP A 29 -9.29 -3.00 1.52
CA TRP A 29 -10.32 -3.23 0.53
C TRP A 29 -9.94 -4.24 -0.56
N ARG A 30 -8.71 -4.09 -1.16
CA ARG A 30 -8.30 -4.91 -2.29
C ARG A 30 -8.04 -6.36 -1.88
N PHE A 31 -7.38 -6.57 -0.75
CA PHE A 31 -7.08 -7.91 -0.26
C PHE A 31 -8.35 -8.73 0.05
N PRO A 32 -9.35 -8.22 0.84
CA PRO A 32 -10.59 -8.96 1.08
C PRO A 32 -11.38 -9.26 -0.20
N TYR A 33 -11.41 -8.31 -1.13
CA TYR A 33 -12.04 -8.50 -2.43
C TYR A 33 -11.38 -9.65 -3.21
N LEU A 34 -10.05 -9.62 -3.34
CA LEU A 34 -9.31 -10.68 -4.04
C LEU A 34 -9.43 -12.02 -3.34
N ALA A 35 -9.38 -12.04 -2.00
CA ALA A 35 -9.60 -13.26 -1.24
C ALA A 35 -10.98 -13.86 -1.54
N ALA A 36 -12.03 -13.06 -1.57
CA ALA A 36 -13.36 -13.56 -1.90
C ALA A 36 -13.47 -14.04 -3.35
N LYS A 37 -12.89 -13.32 -4.29
CA LYS A 37 -12.94 -13.66 -5.72
C LYS A 37 -12.16 -14.92 -6.05
N TYR A 38 -11.02 -15.15 -5.41
CA TYR A 38 -10.09 -16.23 -5.74
C TYR A 38 -10.12 -17.40 -4.73
N GLY A 39 -11.28 -17.67 -4.11
CA GLY A 39 -11.55 -18.86 -3.32
C GLY A 39 -11.11 -18.79 -1.86
N GLY A 40 -11.23 -17.62 -1.23
CA GLY A 40 -11.09 -17.43 0.22
C GLY A 40 -9.76 -17.94 0.75
N GLY A 41 -9.81 -19.04 1.49
CA GLY A 41 -8.64 -19.66 2.12
C GLY A 41 -7.56 -20.12 1.13
N THR A 42 -7.90 -20.40 -0.12
CA THR A 42 -6.92 -20.74 -1.16
C THR A 42 -6.07 -19.53 -1.52
N PHE A 43 -6.70 -18.38 -1.72
CA PHE A 43 -5.99 -17.12 -1.95
C PHE A 43 -5.13 -16.74 -0.75
N LEU A 44 -5.68 -16.86 0.47
CA LEU A 44 -4.98 -16.53 1.71
C LEU A 44 -3.71 -17.38 1.86
N LEU A 45 -3.79 -18.70 1.63
CA LEU A 45 -2.64 -19.61 1.69
C LEU A 45 -1.59 -19.25 0.63
N THR A 46 -2.04 -18.98 -0.61
CA THR A 46 -1.17 -18.58 -1.72
C THR A 46 -0.45 -17.26 -1.38
N TYR A 47 -1.19 -16.28 -0.91
CA TYR A 47 -0.63 -14.98 -0.50
C TYR A 47 0.41 -15.14 0.61
N LEU A 48 0.12 -15.94 1.64
CA LEU A 48 1.05 -16.18 2.74
C LEU A 48 2.37 -16.80 2.26
N ILE A 49 2.31 -17.82 1.40
CA ILE A 49 3.50 -18.44 0.82
C ILE A 49 4.31 -17.42 0.01
N LEU A 50 3.64 -16.62 -0.81
CA LEU A 50 4.30 -15.62 -1.64
C LEU A 50 4.89 -14.49 -0.82
N THR A 51 4.25 -14.07 0.26
CA THR A 51 4.77 -13.06 1.18
C THR A 51 6.06 -13.55 1.82
N LEU A 52 6.06 -14.76 2.40
CA LEU A 52 7.22 -15.35 3.09
C LEU A 52 8.41 -15.66 2.16
N THR A 53 8.19 -15.73 0.86
CA THR A 53 9.22 -16.08 -0.12
C THR A 53 9.58 -14.89 -1.00
N PHE A 54 8.69 -14.51 -1.87
CA PHE A 54 8.88 -13.47 -2.87
C PHE A 54 8.90 -12.05 -2.23
N GLY A 55 7.89 -11.74 -1.39
CA GLY A 55 7.76 -10.45 -0.71
C GLY A 55 8.95 -10.15 0.17
N PHE A 56 9.33 -11.11 1.03
CA PHE A 56 10.53 -11.02 1.85
C PHE A 56 11.78 -10.71 1.01
N SER A 57 11.98 -11.46 -0.08
CA SER A 57 13.20 -11.34 -0.88
C SER A 57 13.33 -9.99 -1.58
N LEU A 58 12.23 -9.41 -2.03
CA LEU A 58 12.22 -8.06 -2.61
C LEU A 58 12.38 -6.99 -1.53
N MET A 59 11.66 -7.08 -0.43
CA MET A 59 11.72 -6.09 0.64
C MET A 59 13.13 -6.02 1.24
N ILE A 60 13.75 -7.15 1.55
CA ILE A 60 15.12 -7.17 2.09
C ILE A 60 16.12 -6.61 1.09
N THR A 61 15.90 -6.85 -0.22
CA THR A 61 16.71 -6.28 -1.30
C THR A 61 16.68 -4.75 -1.27
N GLU A 62 15.50 -4.17 -1.27
CA GLU A 62 15.33 -2.71 -1.33
C GLU A 62 15.80 -2.02 -0.04
N VAL A 63 15.46 -2.57 1.13
CA VAL A 63 15.89 -2.01 2.42
C VAL A 63 17.41 -2.07 2.55
N ALA A 64 18.03 -3.21 2.22
CA ALA A 64 19.49 -3.36 2.27
C ALA A 64 20.20 -2.46 1.26
N LEU A 65 19.66 -2.33 0.04
CA LEU A 65 20.18 -1.42 -0.98
C LEU A 65 20.18 0.03 -0.48
N GLY A 66 19.07 0.47 0.11
CA GLY A 66 18.92 1.81 0.68
C GLY A 66 19.86 2.03 1.87
N ARG A 67 19.94 1.07 2.81
CA ARG A 67 20.81 1.14 3.99
C ARG A 67 22.29 1.17 3.62
N LYS A 68 22.68 0.41 2.59
CA LYS A 68 24.05 0.39 2.06
C LYS A 68 24.41 1.70 1.39
N ALA A 69 23.54 2.21 0.53
CA ALA A 69 23.76 3.43 -0.23
C ALA A 69 23.69 4.70 0.66
N GLY A 70 22.88 4.70 1.73
CA GLY A 70 22.69 5.85 2.63
C GLY A 70 22.02 7.06 1.95
N THR A 71 21.30 6.84 0.84
CA THR A 71 20.66 7.88 0.03
C THR A 71 19.24 7.46 -0.38
N SER A 72 18.41 8.42 -0.81
CA SER A 72 17.09 8.11 -1.37
C SER A 72 17.18 7.30 -2.66
N ALA A 73 16.05 6.73 -3.06
CA ALA A 73 15.94 5.82 -4.21
C ALA A 73 16.59 6.37 -5.48
N ILE A 74 16.45 7.67 -5.77
CA ILE A 74 16.97 8.31 -6.99
C ILE A 74 18.48 8.20 -7.13
N ARG A 75 19.22 8.17 -6.02
CA ARG A 75 20.69 8.09 -6.02
C ARG A 75 21.22 6.70 -5.66
N ALA A 76 20.40 5.85 -5.04
CA ALA A 76 20.82 4.56 -4.48
C ALA A 76 21.48 3.65 -5.53
N PHE A 77 20.88 3.50 -6.70
CA PHE A 77 21.43 2.66 -7.78
C PHE A 77 22.72 3.24 -8.35
N GLY A 78 22.78 4.56 -8.53
CA GLY A 78 23.96 5.28 -9.00
C GLY A 78 25.16 5.21 -8.04
N HIS A 79 24.92 4.97 -6.75
CA HIS A 79 25.97 4.75 -5.74
C HIS A 79 26.84 3.53 -6.08
N PHE A 80 26.22 2.46 -6.59
CA PHE A 80 26.93 1.23 -6.99
C PHE A 80 27.44 1.29 -8.44
N SER A 81 26.68 1.90 -9.35
CA SER A 81 27.05 2.04 -10.74
C SER A 81 26.32 3.18 -11.43
N LYS A 82 27.07 4.18 -11.91
CA LYS A 82 26.49 5.37 -12.59
C LYS A 82 25.62 5.01 -13.80
N LYS A 83 25.95 3.91 -14.52
CA LYS A 83 25.19 3.43 -15.68
C LYS A 83 23.73 3.10 -15.33
N TYR A 84 23.45 2.65 -14.10
CA TYR A 84 22.14 2.17 -13.65
C TYR A 84 21.36 3.20 -12.83
N THR A 85 21.78 4.47 -12.83
CA THR A 85 21.05 5.56 -12.15
C THR A 85 19.61 5.69 -12.66
N PHE A 86 19.33 5.31 -13.91
CA PHE A 86 17.99 5.37 -14.50
C PHE A 86 16.96 4.52 -13.73
N ILE A 87 17.38 3.42 -13.07
CA ILE A 87 16.48 2.62 -12.23
C ILE A 87 15.99 3.46 -11.03
N GLY A 88 16.87 4.29 -10.45
CA GLY A 88 16.50 5.22 -9.38
C GLY A 88 15.50 6.29 -9.83
N TYR A 89 15.60 6.77 -11.06
CA TYR A 89 14.59 7.67 -11.64
C TYR A 89 13.25 6.94 -11.83
N LEU A 90 13.28 5.72 -12.35
CA LEU A 90 12.08 4.90 -12.54
C LEU A 90 11.37 4.63 -11.21
N THR A 91 12.10 4.19 -10.17
CA THR A 91 11.54 3.95 -8.84
C THR A 91 11.03 5.23 -8.15
N THR A 92 11.48 6.40 -8.60
CA THR A 92 11.02 7.71 -8.09
C THR A 92 9.77 8.20 -8.80
N ILE A 93 9.62 7.96 -10.10
CA ILE A 93 8.44 8.42 -10.86
C ILE A 93 7.16 7.69 -10.42
N ILE A 94 7.29 6.47 -9.91
CA ILE A 94 6.16 5.67 -9.44
C ILE A 94 5.43 6.36 -8.28
N PRO A 95 6.05 6.66 -7.12
CA PRO A 95 5.38 7.37 -6.04
C PRO A 95 4.98 8.80 -6.43
N PHE A 96 5.65 9.42 -7.40
CA PHE A 96 5.26 10.73 -7.93
C PHE A 96 3.91 10.69 -8.66
N ILE A 97 3.60 9.59 -9.36
CA ILE A 97 2.30 9.37 -9.99
C ILE A 97 1.26 8.92 -8.95
N ILE A 98 1.64 8.00 -8.05
CA ILE A 98 0.71 7.41 -7.07
C ILE A 98 0.22 8.47 -6.05
N PHE A 99 1.12 9.26 -5.50
CA PHE A 99 0.82 10.15 -4.38
C PHE A 99 -0.37 11.09 -4.62
N PRO A 100 -0.48 11.79 -5.77
CA PRO A 100 -1.62 12.67 -6.06
C PRO A 100 -2.97 11.95 -6.06
N TYR A 101 -3.13 10.86 -6.80
CA TYR A 101 -4.41 10.15 -6.83
C TYR A 101 -4.70 9.41 -5.52
N TYR A 102 -3.67 8.97 -4.80
CA TYR A 102 -3.84 8.41 -3.47
C TYR A 102 -4.41 9.44 -2.47
N CYS A 103 -4.02 10.72 -2.61
CA CYS A 103 -4.63 11.80 -1.84
C CYS A 103 -6.11 12.02 -2.18
N VAL A 104 -6.54 11.76 -3.43
CA VAL A 104 -7.96 11.80 -3.79
C VAL A 104 -8.74 10.74 -3.03
N ILE A 105 -8.26 9.51 -3.03
CA ILE A 105 -8.88 8.42 -2.26
C ILE A 105 -8.84 8.72 -0.76
N GLY A 106 -7.71 9.25 -0.24
CA GLY A 106 -7.60 9.72 1.14
C GLY A 106 -8.63 10.81 1.49
N GLY A 107 -8.94 11.70 0.55
CA GLY A 107 -10.02 12.69 0.66
C GLY A 107 -11.40 12.03 0.77
N TRP A 108 -11.68 10.98 -0.01
CA TRP A 108 -12.92 10.22 0.12
C TRP A 108 -13.05 9.54 1.48
N VAL A 109 -11.97 8.94 1.97
CA VAL A 109 -11.92 8.36 3.32
C VAL A 109 -12.17 9.43 4.39
N THR A 110 -11.59 10.62 4.24
CA THR A 110 -11.80 11.75 5.15
C THR A 110 -13.28 12.16 5.19
N LYS A 111 -13.96 12.23 4.03
CA LYS A 111 -15.40 12.50 3.95
C LYS A 111 -16.21 11.47 4.73
N TYR A 112 -15.96 10.18 4.50
CA TYR A 112 -16.70 9.11 5.16
C TYR A 112 -16.42 9.04 6.67
N ALA A 113 -15.19 9.30 7.10
CA ALA A 113 -14.85 9.42 8.52
C ALA A 113 -15.64 10.55 9.19
N LEU A 114 -15.71 11.73 8.57
CA LEU A 114 -16.48 12.86 9.09
C LEU A 114 -17.98 12.57 9.16
N VAL A 115 -18.56 12.00 8.10
CA VAL A 115 -19.99 11.66 8.06
C VAL A 115 -20.33 10.61 9.12
N SER A 116 -19.48 9.59 9.28
CA SER A 116 -19.70 8.53 10.28
C SER A 116 -19.59 9.06 11.72
N LEU A 117 -18.63 9.95 11.99
CA LEU A 117 -18.51 10.62 13.31
C LEU A 117 -19.73 11.49 13.65
N GLN A 118 -20.40 12.04 12.64
CA GLN A 118 -21.64 12.82 12.81
C GLN A 118 -22.90 11.94 12.90
N GLY A 119 -22.76 10.60 12.91
CA GLY A 119 -23.88 9.66 12.92
C GLY A 119 -24.61 9.51 11.59
N GLY A 120 -24.03 10.02 10.49
CA GLY A 120 -24.67 10.06 9.18
C GLY A 120 -24.49 8.79 8.33
N ILE A 121 -24.19 7.61 8.92
CA ILE A 121 -23.95 6.38 8.19
C ILE A 121 -25.15 5.94 7.35
N HIS A 122 -26.37 6.15 7.84
CA HIS A 122 -27.60 5.84 7.11
C HIS A 122 -27.69 6.61 5.78
N ASN A 123 -27.29 7.87 5.77
CA ASN A 123 -27.22 8.65 4.52
C ASN A 123 -26.11 8.15 3.61
N ALA A 124 -24.94 7.79 4.18
CA ALA A 124 -23.79 7.28 3.43
C ALA A 124 -24.04 5.88 2.84
N ALA A 125 -25.01 5.12 3.38
CA ALA A 125 -25.42 3.81 2.87
C ALA A 125 -26.30 3.89 1.61
N SER A 126 -26.73 5.08 1.17
CA SER A 126 -27.51 5.20 -0.07
C SER A 126 -26.64 4.95 -1.31
N ASP A 127 -27.24 4.37 -2.36
CA ASP A 127 -26.54 4.05 -3.63
C ASP A 127 -25.94 5.28 -4.33
N THR A 128 -26.55 6.44 -4.10
CA THR A 128 -26.17 7.70 -4.77
C THR A 128 -25.22 8.58 -3.96
N PHE A 129 -24.96 8.25 -2.69
CA PHE A 129 -24.14 9.10 -1.83
C PHE A 129 -22.71 9.24 -2.34
N PHE A 130 -22.06 8.11 -2.63
CA PHE A 130 -20.69 8.10 -3.11
C PHE A 130 -20.57 8.78 -4.47
N THR A 131 -21.38 8.36 -5.45
CA THR A 131 -21.37 8.92 -6.80
C THR A 131 -21.74 10.40 -6.80
N GLY A 132 -22.73 10.81 -6.00
CA GLY A 132 -23.12 12.20 -5.82
C GLY A 132 -22.06 13.06 -5.11
N PHE A 133 -21.22 12.45 -4.27
CA PHE A 133 -20.08 13.15 -3.65
C PHE A 133 -18.93 13.33 -4.65
N ILE A 134 -18.44 12.24 -5.28
CA ILE A 134 -17.27 12.31 -6.16
C ILE A 134 -17.51 13.09 -7.46
N SER A 135 -18.77 13.23 -7.90
CA SER A 135 -19.11 14.02 -9.09
C SER A 135 -19.06 15.54 -8.85
N LYS A 136 -19.04 16.00 -7.58
CA LYS A 136 -18.89 17.41 -7.26
C LYS A 136 -17.45 17.85 -7.47
N SER A 137 -17.26 19.12 -7.87
CA SER A 137 -15.91 19.67 -8.07
C SER A 137 -15.26 20.17 -6.77
N ALA A 138 -15.99 20.84 -5.90
CA ALA A 138 -15.41 21.52 -4.74
C ALA A 138 -15.27 20.64 -3.51
N GLU A 139 -16.31 19.91 -3.14
CA GLU A 139 -16.36 19.14 -1.89
C GLU A 139 -15.28 18.04 -1.82
N PRO A 140 -15.07 17.21 -2.86
CA PRO A 140 -13.97 16.24 -2.87
C PRO A 140 -12.60 16.92 -2.75
N MET A 141 -12.38 18.04 -3.47
CA MET A 141 -11.10 18.75 -3.43
C MET A 141 -10.81 19.37 -2.07
N ILE A 142 -11.82 19.83 -1.32
CA ILE A 142 -11.64 20.28 0.07
C ILE A 142 -11.18 19.10 0.95
N CYS A 143 -11.76 17.91 0.79
CA CYS A 143 -11.35 16.71 1.52
C CYS A 143 -9.93 16.29 1.16
N VAL A 144 -9.56 16.35 -0.13
CA VAL A 144 -8.18 16.13 -0.60
C VAL A 144 -7.21 17.11 0.07
N LEU A 145 -7.57 18.40 0.11
CA LEU A 145 -6.74 19.41 0.72
C LEU A 145 -6.50 19.14 2.22
N VAL A 146 -7.54 18.78 2.96
CA VAL A 146 -7.44 18.43 4.39
C VAL A 146 -6.51 17.21 4.58
N PHE A 147 -6.69 16.16 3.79
CA PHE A 147 -5.85 14.96 3.86
C PHE A 147 -4.38 15.25 3.51
N LEU A 148 -4.16 16.04 2.45
CA LEU A 148 -2.83 16.43 1.99
C LEU A 148 -2.11 17.34 3.00
N ILE A 149 -2.83 18.26 3.65
CA ILE A 149 -2.29 19.09 4.75
C ILE A 149 -1.85 18.19 5.90
N ALA A 150 -2.71 17.27 6.36
CA ALA A 150 -2.38 16.35 7.46
C ALA A 150 -1.11 15.54 7.15
N THR A 151 -1.01 14.97 5.95
CA THR A 151 0.18 14.24 5.48
C THR A 151 1.43 15.14 5.48
N THR A 152 1.31 16.35 4.92
CA THR A 152 2.44 17.27 4.75
C THR A 152 2.96 17.79 6.09
N VAL A 153 2.08 18.09 7.04
CA VAL A 153 2.46 18.52 8.40
C VAL A 153 3.30 17.45 9.10
N VAL A 154 2.91 16.19 8.99
CA VAL A 154 3.69 15.08 9.57
C VAL A 154 5.06 14.98 8.92
N VAL A 155 5.14 14.99 7.60
CA VAL A 155 6.42 14.86 6.87
C VAL A 155 7.31 16.08 7.14
N ALA A 156 6.77 17.27 7.24
CA ALA A 156 7.52 18.48 7.57
C ALA A 156 8.21 18.39 8.96
N GLY A 157 7.61 17.64 9.90
CA GLY A 157 8.20 17.34 11.22
C GLY A 157 9.46 16.47 11.18
N GLY A 158 9.86 15.95 10.01
CA GLY A 158 11.05 15.14 9.79
C GLY A 158 10.87 13.66 10.06
N VAL A 159 11.93 12.86 9.80
CA VAL A 159 11.87 11.41 9.96
C VAL A 159 11.58 11.02 11.40
N LYS A 160 12.36 11.51 12.36
CA LYS A 160 12.22 11.16 13.78
C LYS A 160 11.02 11.83 14.44
N GLY A 161 10.84 13.15 14.26
CA GLY A 161 9.81 13.94 14.94
C GLY A 161 8.41 13.82 14.31
N GLY A 162 8.35 13.54 13.02
CA GLY A 162 7.12 13.38 12.26
C GLY A 162 6.82 11.91 11.94
N VAL A 163 7.47 11.36 10.93
CA VAL A 163 7.16 10.03 10.38
C VAL A 163 7.22 8.94 11.46
N GLU A 164 8.34 8.80 12.17
CA GLU A 164 8.53 7.78 13.21
C GLU A 164 7.54 7.97 14.36
N ARG A 165 7.46 9.18 14.91
CA ARG A 165 6.60 9.46 16.07
C ARG A 165 5.14 9.19 15.78
N VAL A 166 4.66 9.64 14.63
CA VAL A 166 3.25 9.46 14.24
C VAL A 166 2.96 7.99 13.95
N SER A 167 3.83 7.29 13.22
CA SER A 167 3.65 5.86 12.94
C SER A 167 3.68 5.00 14.20
N THR A 168 4.52 5.35 15.19
CA THR A 168 4.60 4.65 16.48
C THR A 168 3.29 4.74 17.28
N ILE A 169 2.50 5.79 17.08
CA ILE A 169 1.18 5.94 17.72
C ILE A 169 0.09 5.33 16.85
N MET A 170 0.08 5.65 15.56
CA MET A 170 -1.02 5.27 14.66
C MET A 170 -1.10 3.75 14.43
N MET A 171 0.04 3.06 14.30
CA MET A 171 0.05 1.63 14.01
C MET A 171 -0.56 0.77 15.14
N PRO A 172 -0.19 0.92 16.42
CA PRO A 172 -0.87 0.20 17.50
C PRO A 172 -2.36 0.52 17.60
N VAL A 173 -2.76 1.80 17.44
CA VAL A 173 -4.17 2.20 17.45
C VAL A 173 -4.92 1.52 16.32
N LEU A 174 -4.39 1.52 15.09
CA LEU A 174 -4.96 0.86 13.93
C LEU A 174 -5.20 -0.64 14.21
N ILE A 175 -4.18 -1.34 14.76
CA ILE A 175 -4.28 -2.77 15.05
C ILE A 175 -5.37 -3.05 16.11
N VAL A 176 -5.45 -2.25 17.17
CA VAL A 176 -6.47 -2.40 18.22
C VAL A 176 -7.87 -2.19 17.63
N LEU A 177 -8.07 -1.13 16.83
CA LEU A 177 -9.35 -0.88 16.17
C LEU A 177 -9.71 -2.01 15.21
N LEU A 178 -8.74 -2.50 14.43
CA LEU A 178 -8.95 -3.59 13.47
C LEU A 178 -9.36 -4.89 14.18
N ILE A 179 -8.68 -5.25 15.26
CA ILE A 179 -9.06 -6.41 16.09
C ILE A 179 -10.47 -6.23 16.63
N GLY A 180 -10.79 -5.06 17.19
CA GLY A 180 -12.11 -4.77 17.76
C GLY A 180 -13.24 -4.93 16.74
N VAL A 181 -13.10 -4.33 15.55
CA VAL A 181 -14.12 -4.44 14.50
C VAL A 181 -14.17 -5.86 13.93
N SER A 182 -13.03 -6.55 13.76
CA SER A 182 -13.01 -7.95 13.31
C SER A 182 -13.73 -8.86 14.26
N LEU A 183 -13.46 -8.75 15.56
CA LEU A 183 -14.17 -9.52 16.60
C LEU A 183 -15.67 -9.23 16.58
N PHE A 184 -16.07 -7.97 16.44
CA PHE A 184 -17.47 -7.61 16.31
C PHE A 184 -18.13 -8.27 15.10
N CYS A 185 -17.50 -8.23 13.93
CA CYS A 185 -18.04 -8.81 12.70
C CYS A 185 -18.18 -10.34 12.77
N ILE A 186 -17.20 -11.06 13.30
CA ILE A 186 -17.24 -12.53 13.40
C ILE A 186 -18.25 -13.06 14.45
N THR A 187 -18.65 -12.23 15.41
CA THR A 187 -19.67 -12.60 16.41
C THR A 187 -21.12 -12.40 15.92
N ARG A 188 -21.32 -11.92 14.71
CA ARG A 188 -22.67 -11.78 14.15
C ARG A 188 -23.29 -13.13 13.78
N PRO A 189 -24.60 -13.32 13.97
CA PRO A 189 -25.30 -14.53 13.51
C PRO A 189 -25.04 -14.75 12.01
N GLY A 190 -24.67 -15.97 11.60
CA GLY A 190 -24.34 -16.30 10.21
C GLY A 190 -22.93 -15.94 9.75
N ALA A 191 -22.13 -15.22 10.54
CA ALA A 191 -20.76 -14.82 10.16
C ALA A 191 -19.80 -16.00 10.01
N MET A 192 -20.05 -17.12 10.70
CA MET A 192 -19.15 -18.30 10.70
C MET A 192 -19.03 -18.97 9.34
N ASP A 193 -20.04 -18.87 8.47
CA ASP A 193 -19.94 -19.38 7.11
C ASP A 193 -18.94 -18.55 6.28
N GLY A 194 -18.96 -17.23 6.45
CA GLY A 194 -17.97 -16.32 5.85
C GLY A 194 -16.57 -16.55 6.40
N VAL A 195 -16.42 -16.79 7.71
CA VAL A 195 -15.14 -17.17 8.32
C VAL A 195 -14.64 -18.50 7.76
N ALA A 196 -15.52 -19.49 7.64
CA ALA A 196 -15.16 -20.78 7.07
C ALA A 196 -14.72 -20.66 5.60
N TYR A 197 -15.44 -19.87 4.81
CA TYR A 197 -15.06 -19.56 3.43
C TYR A 197 -13.68 -18.89 3.33
N TYR A 198 -13.44 -17.92 4.18
CA TYR A 198 -12.19 -17.15 4.19
C TYR A 198 -10.98 -17.98 4.65
N LEU A 199 -11.16 -18.90 5.60
CA LEU A 199 -10.06 -19.64 6.23
C LEU A 199 -9.81 -21.03 5.62
N LYS A 200 -10.83 -21.69 5.07
CA LYS A 200 -10.69 -23.05 4.56
C LYS A 200 -10.19 -23.06 3.11
N PRO A 201 -8.96 -23.56 2.83
CA PRO A 201 -8.50 -23.70 1.47
C PRO A 201 -9.36 -24.68 0.67
N ASN A 202 -9.82 -24.27 -0.50
CA ASN A 202 -10.49 -25.12 -1.46
C ASN A 202 -9.63 -25.25 -2.72
N LEU A 203 -8.79 -26.26 -2.76
CA LEU A 203 -7.83 -26.47 -3.86
C LEU A 203 -8.49 -26.83 -5.20
N LYS A 204 -9.78 -27.20 -5.21
CA LYS A 204 -10.50 -27.51 -6.47
C LYS A 204 -10.65 -26.26 -7.37
N GLY A 205 -10.69 -25.05 -6.77
CA GLY A 205 -10.76 -23.78 -7.49
C GLY A 205 -9.40 -23.09 -7.69
N PHE A 206 -8.29 -23.76 -7.35
CA PHE A 206 -6.95 -23.20 -7.52
C PHE A 206 -6.60 -23.04 -8.99
N SER A 207 -6.17 -21.85 -9.38
CA SER A 207 -5.78 -21.53 -10.76
C SER A 207 -4.51 -20.68 -10.81
N PRO A 208 -3.79 -20.66 -11.93
CA PRO A 208 -2.66 -19.73 -12.10
C PRO A 208 -3.01 -18.26 -11.88
N THR A 209 -4.26 -17.86 -12.16
CA THR A 209 -4.76 -16.49 -11.93
C THR A 209 -4.80 -16.17 -10.44
N THR A 210 -5.05 -17.13 -9.56
CA THR A 210 -4.96 -16.95 -8.09
C THR A 210 -3.53 -16.53 -7.67
N ILE A 211 -2.51 -17.17 -8.25
CA ILE A 211 -1.10 -16.84 -7.98
C ILE A 211 -0.79 -15.41 -8.47
N LEU A 212 -1.20 -15.09 -9.70
CA LEU A 212 -0.94 -13.78 -10.29
C LEU A 212 -1.66 -12.64 -9.54
N ALA A 213 -2.90 -12.87 -9.14
CA ALA A 213 -3.66 -11.94 -8.32
C ALA A 213 -3.01 -11.73 -6.93
N ALA A 214 -2.55 -12.81 -6.29
CA ALA A 214 -1.86 -12.74 -5.01
C ALA A 214 -0.50 -12.02 -5.12
N LEU A 215 0.27 -12.28 -6.18
CA LEU A 215 1.52 -11.56 -6.47
C LEU A 215 1.27 -10.06 -6.73
N GLY A 216 0.26 -9.71 -7.55
CA GLY A 216 -0.11 -8.32 -7.80
C GLY A 216 -0.55 -7.59 -6.52
N GLN A 217 -1.33 -8.27 -5.65
CA GLN A 217 -1.70 -7.73 -4.35
C GLN A 217 -0.48 -7.49 -3.46
N LEU A 218 0.47 -8.41 -3.47
CA LEU A 218 1.67 -8.34 -2.64
C LEU A 218 2.56 -7.14 -3.01
N PHE A 219 2.75 -6.86 -4.30
CA PHE A 219 3.48 -5.68 -4.74
C PHE A 219 2.88 -4.39 -4.20
N TYR A 220 1.57 -4.28 -4.32
CA TYR A 220 0.83 -3.10 -3.87
C TYR A 220 0.86 -2.97 -2.34
N SER A 221 0.58 -4.07 -1.62
CA SER A 221 0.49 -4.09 -0.16
C SER A 221 1.83 -3.76 0.50
N MET A 222 2.91 -4.42 0.08
CA MET A 222 4.23 -4.27 0.72
C MET A 222 5.02 -3.03 0.27
N SER A 223 4.41 -2.11 -0.48
CA SER A 223 5.05 -0.89 -1.00
C SER A 223 6.37 -1.14 -1.73
N LEU A 224 6.44 -2.24 -2.52
CA LEU A 224 7.64 -2.65 -3.25
C LEU A 224 7.80 -1.88 -4.56
N ALA A 225 9.03 -1.78 -5.04
CA ALA A 225 9.42 -1.18 -6.32
C ALA A 225 9.10 0.31 -6.52
N MET A 226 8.59 0.99 -5.50
CA MET A 226 8.27 2.43 -5.55
C MET A 226 9.26 3.30 -4.76
N GLY A 227 10.44 2.78 -4.46
CA GLY A 227 11.53 3.52 -3.81
C GLY A 227 11.33 3.84 -2.32
N ILE A 228 10.18 3.50 -1.74
CA ILE A 228 9.89 3.72 -0.32
C ILE A 228 10.81 2.87 0.55
N MET A 229 10.90 1.57 0.28
CA MET A 229 11.73 0.65 1.06
C MET A 229 13.22 1.00 0.96
N ILE A 230 13.68 1.49 -0.19
CA ILE A 230 15.05 2.00 -0.37
C ILE A 230 15.25 3.26 0.48
N THR A 231 14.32 4.22 0.43
CA THR A 231 14.42 5.48 1.17
C THR A 231 14.39 5.22 2.68
N PHE A 232 13.47 4.40 3.18
CA PHE A 232 13.38 4.05 4.60
C PHE A 232 14.58 3.20 5.04
N GLY A 233 15.06 2.30 4.18
CA GLY A 233 16.32 1.59 4.39
C GLY A 233 17.49 2.54 4.62
N SER A 234 17.56 3.66 3.88
CA SER A 234 18.62 4.66 4.05
C SER A 234 18.57 5.40 5.40
N TYR A 235 17.44 5.37 6.09
CA TYR A 235 17.26 5.94 7.43
C TYR A 235 17.43 4.89 8.54
N MET A 236 17.54 3.61 8.19
CA MET A 236 17.65 2.53 9.17
C MET A 236 18.98 2.57 9.93
N PRO A 237 18.97 2.48 11.27
CA PRO A 237 20.22 2.43 12.04
C PRO A 237 21.11 1.23 11.64
N LYS A 238 22.40 1.45 11.43
CA LYS A 238 23.35 0.41 11.00
C LYS A 238 23.43 -0.80 11.95
N LYS A 239 23.21 -0.59 13.26
CA LYS A 239 23.22 -1.64 14.29
C LYS A 239 21.92 -2.44 14.35
N ALA A 240 20.85 -1.99 13.69
CA ALA A 240 19.57 -2.68 13.70
C ALA A 240 19.63 -3.93 12.81
N ASP A 241 19.21 -5.09 13.35
CA ASP A 241 19.12 -6.34 12.62
C ASP A 241 18.13 -6.23 11.46
N LEU A 242 18.66 -6.30 10.24
CA LEU A 242 17.90 -6.04 9.03
C LEU A 242 16.87 -7.14 8.75
N GLU A 243 17.28 -8.41 8.81
CA GLU A 243 16.39 -9.54 8.56
C GLU A 243 15.21 -9.57 9.54
N LYS A 244 15.49 -9.41 10.84
CA LYS A 244 14.43 -9.36 11.86
C LYS A 244 13.48 -8.18 11.65
N SER A 245 14.00 -7.03 11.23
CA SER A 245 13.18 -5.85 10.99
C SER A 245 12.26 -6.05 9.79
N VAL A 246 12.77 -6.56 8.67
CA VAL A 246 11.98 -6.88 7.48
C VAL A 246 10.93 -7.95 7.80
N THR A 247 11.31 -9.01 8.52
CA THR A 247 10.36 -10.04 8.96
C THR A 247 9.23 -9.48 9.83
N GLN A 248 9.53 -8.52 10.71
CA GLN A 248 8.50 -7.86 11.51
C GLN A 248 7.54 -7.04 10.64
N VAL A 249 8.05 -6.30 9.66
CA VAL A 249 7.20 -5.56 8.70
C VAL A 249 6.29 -6.51 7.93
N GLU A 250 6.84 -7.62 7.44
CA GLU A 250 6.12 -8.69 6.75
C GLU A 250 4.97 -9.27 7.61
N ILE A 251 5.23 -9.53 8.89
CA ILE A 251 4.22 -10.02 9.84
C ILE A 251 3.13 -8.97 10.08
N PHE A 252 3.48 -7.70 10.24
CA PHE A 252 2.51 -6.63 10.43
C PHE A 252 1.61 -6.46 9.20
N ASP A 253 2.18 -6.38 8.00
CA ASP A 253 1.43 -6.24 6.75
C ASP A 253 0.46 -7.41 6.54
N THR A 254 0.98 -8.64 6.61
CA THR A 254 0.18 -9.85 6.43
C THR A 254 -0.88 -10.01 7.53
N GLY A 255 -0.53 -9.70 8.77
CA GLY A 255 -1.46 -9.74 9.91
C GLY A 255 -2.62 -8.78 9.76
N VAL A 256 -2.35 -7.56 9.30
CA VAL A 256 -3.40 -6.56 9.03
C VAL A 256 -4.27 -6.99 7.84
N ALA A 257 -3.68 -7.47 6.74
CA ALA A 257 -4.44 -7.99 5.60
C ALA A 257 -5.34 -9.17 6.01
N PHE A 258 -4.81 -10.08 6.83
CA PHE A 258 -5.56 -11.22 7.38
C PHE A 258 -6.74 -10.75 8.24
N LEU A 259 -6.52 -9.83 9.18
CA LEU A 259 -7.58 -9.30 10.04
C LEU A 259 -8.62 -8.49 9.26
N ALA A 260 -8.20 -7.74 8.26
CA ALA A 260 -9.12 -7.02 7.38
C ALA A 260 -10.03 -7.98 6.59
N GLY A 261 -9.49 -9.10 6.11
CA GLY A 261 -10.28 -10.17 5.51
C GLY A 261 -11.27 -10.79 6.47
N LEU A 262 -10.84 -11.07 7.72
CA LEU A 262 -11.73 -11.54 8.80
C LEU A 262 -12.81 -10.54 9.21
N MET A 263 -12.57 -9.25 9.01
CA MET A 263 -13.56 -8.19 9.25
C MET A 263 -14.58 -8.12 8.10
N ILE A 264 -14.10 -8.06 6.86
CA ILE A 264 -14.93 -7.69 5.71
C ILE A 264 -15.66 -8.91 5.12
N VAL A 265 -14.98 -10.04 4.94
CA VAL A 265 -15.60 -11.21 4.28
C VAL A 265 -16.80 -11.72 5.09
N PRO A 266 -16.70 -11.99 6.41
CA PRO A 266 -17.88 -12.43 7.18
C PRO A 266 -18.99 -11.37 7.23
N ALA A 267 -18.65 -10.09 7.33
CA ALA A 267 -19.64 -9.01 7.37
C ALA A 267 -20.47 -8.96 6.07
N VAL A 268 -19.82 -9.09 4.91
CA VAL A 268 -20.51 -9.14 3.62
C VAL A 268 -21.31 -10.44 3.46
N PHE A 269 -20.79 -11.59 3.92
CA PHE A 269 -21.55 -12.85 3.91
C PHE A 269 -22.86 -12.76 4.69
N VAL A 270 -22.82 -12.16 5.88
CA VAL A 270 -24.05 -11.94 6.69
C VAL A 270 -25.04 -11.05 5.93
N PHE A 271 -24.56 -9.94 5.35
CA PHE A 271 -25.39 -8.99 4.62
C PHE A 271 -25.99 -9.59 3.33
N SER A 272 -25.22 -10.40 2.61
CA SER A 272 -25.59 -10.99 1.32
C SER A 272 -26.26 -12.36 1.41
N ASN A 273 -26.56 -12.86 2.61
CA ASN A 273 -27.07 -14.22 2.83
C ASN A 273 -26.17 -15.32 2.21
N GLY A 274 -24.86 -15.13 2.27
CA GLY A 274 -23.86 -16.10 1.80
C GLY A 274 -23.36 -15.92 0.36
N ASP A 275 -23.75 -14.85 -0.33
CA ASP A 275 -23.30 -14.58 -1.69
C ASP A 275 -21.97 -13.82 -1.71
N ALA A 276 -20.86 -14.56 -1.96
CA ALA A 276 -19.52 -13.99 -2.08
C ALA A 276 -19.36 -13.06 -3.30
N SER A 277 -20.21 -13.16 -4.33
CA SER A 277 -20.15 -12.30 -5.52
C SER A 277 -20.52 -10.84 -5.23
N MET A 278 -21.19 -10.60 -4.12
CA MET A 278 -21.54 -9.26 -3.65
C MET A 278 -20.33 -8.44 -3.16
N LEU A 279 -19.16 -9.05 -2.98
CA LEU A 279 -17.93 -8.32 -2.71
C LEU A 279 -17.52 -7.55 -3.97
N ALA A 280 -18.01 -6.32 -4.07
CA ALA A 280 -17.80 -5.43 -5.22
C ALA A 280 -16.32 -5.08 -5.43
N LYS A 281 -15.96 -4.77 -6.68
CA LYS A 281 -14.60 -4.36 -7.05
C LYS A 281 -14.25 -2.95 -6.54
N GLY A 282 -13.00 -2.79 -6.13
CA GLY A 282 -12.36 -1.49 -5.94
C GLY A 282 -13.02 -0.59 -4.90
N PRO A 283 -13.09 0.73 -5.16
CA PRO A 283 -13.68 1.70 -4.25
C PRO A 283 -15.12 1.42 -3.85
N SER A 284 -15.91 0.78 -4.74
CA SER A 284 -17.31 0.44 -4.47
C SER A 284 -17.49 -0.48 -3.26
N LEU A 285 -16.54 -1.36 -2.96
CA LEU A 285 -16.59 -2.17 -1.74
C LEU A 285 -16.57 -1.26 -0.49
N MET A 286 -15.64 -0.33 -0.44
CA MET A 286 -15.43 0.50 0.75
C MET A 286 -16.48 1.62 0.89
N PHE A 287 -16.86 2.26 -0.22
CA PHE A 287 -17.66 3.49 -0.17
C PHE A 287 -19.14 3.29 -0.50
N VAL A 288 -19.53 2.12 -1.02
CA VAL A 288 -20.94 1.80 -1.29
C VAL A 288 -21.39 0.60 -0.48
N MET A 289 -20.65 -0.52 -0.55
CA MET A 289 -21.08 -1.78 0.07
C MET A 289 -20.94 -1.75 1.59
N LEU A 290 -19.77 -1.42 2.11
CA LEU A 290 -19.52 -1.46 3.56
C LEU A 290 -20.39 -0.49 4.36
N PRO A 291 -20.69 0.76 3.91
CA PRO A 291 -21.68 1.59 4.58
C PRO A 291 -23.04 0.91 4.74
N LYS A 292 -23.54 0.20 3.71
CA LYS A 292 -24.81 -0.56 3.79
C LYS A 292 -24.72 -1.71 4.78
N VAL A 293 -23.60 -2.45 4.74
CA VAL A 293 -23.35 -3.54 5.69
C VAL A 293 -23.38 -3.02 7.12
N PHE A 294 -22.66 -1.93 7.41
CA PHE A 294 -22.63 -1.35 8.76
C PHE A 294 -23.99 -0.76 9.17
N ASP A 295 -24.71 -0.12 8.24
CA ASP A 295 -26.04 0.43 8.53
C ASP A 295 -27.06 -0.66 8.93
N SER A 296 -26.92 -1.87 8.42
CA SER A 296 -27.73 -3.03 8.78
C SER A 296 -27.37 -3.65 10.14
N MET A 297 -26.24 -3.24 10.76
CA MET A 297 -25.75 -3.81 12.01
C MET A 297 -26.21 -3.02 13.25
N ALA A 298 -26.26 -3.69 14.42
CA ALA A 298 -26.40 -3.00 15.70
C ALA A 298 -25.20 -2.06 15.91
N PHE A 299 -25.45 -0.89 16.52
CA PHE A 299 -24.45 0.17 16.74
C PHE A 299 -23.81 0.70 15.43
N SER A 300 -24.57 0.75 14.35
CA SER A 300 -24.14 1.12 12.99
C SER A 300 -23.22 2.34 12.93
N SER A 301 -23.62 3.45 13.56
CA SER A 301 -22.83 4.70 13.56
C SER A 301 -21.47 4.55 14.26
N VAL A 302 -21.42 3.78 15.37
CA VAL A 302 -20.17 3.57 16.12
C VAL A 302 -19.21 2.69 15.32
N ILE A 303 -19.73 1.57 14.79
CA ILE A 303 -18.90 0.65 13.98
C ILE A 303 -18.38 1.34 12.73
N ALA A 304 -19.23 2.08 12.02
CA ALA A 304 -18.80 2.84 10.85
C ALA A 304 -17.75 3.91 11.18
N ALA A 305 -17.95 4.66 12.29
CA ALA A 305 -16.99 5.66 12.74
C ALA A 305 -15.63 5.02 13.05
N VAL A 306 -15.61 3.92 13.82
CA VAL A 306 -14.39 3.17 14.15
C VAL A 306 -13.72 2.64 12.90
N PHE A 307 -14.49 2.07 11.96
CA PHE A 307 -13.97 1.57 10.69
C PHE A 307 -13.35 2.67 9.83
N PHE A 308 -14.06 3.78 9.60
CA PHE A 308 -13.53 4.85 8.75
C PHE A 308 -12.37 5.62 9.39
N ILE A 309 -12.30 5.71 10.74
CA ILE A 309 -11.11 6.18 11.45
C ILE A 309 -9.93 5.23 11.21
N LEU A 310 -10.12 3.91 11.33
CA LEU A 310 -9.12 2.90 11.06
C LEU A 310 -8.58 3.03 9.62
N VAL A 311 -9.49 3.16 8.64
CA VAL A 311 -9.13 3.34 7.22
C VAL A 311 -8.37 4.66 7.01
N LEU A 312 -8.76 5.74 7.69
CA LEU A 312 -8.08 7.03 7.63
C LEU A 312 -6.64 6.93 8.18
N LEU A 313 -6.44 6.22 9.30
CA LEU A 313 -5.11 5.98 9.85
C LEU A 313 -4.24 5.18 8.87
N ALA A 314 -4.77 4.13 8.26
CA ALA A 314 -4.07 3.33 7.26
C ALA A 314 -3.72 4.16 6.01
N ALA A 315 -4.65 4.98 5.52
CA ALA A 315 -4.41 5.86 4.39
C ALA A 315 -3.33 6.91 4.70
N LEU A 316 -3.37 7.52 5.90
CA LEU A 316 -2.39 8.53 6.31
C LEU A 316 -0.98 7.96 6.45
N THR A 317 -0.80 6.80 7.06
CA THR A 317 0.54 6.19 7.22
C THR A 317 1.20 5.89 5.88
N SER A 318 0.47 5.36 4.92
CA SER A 318 0.97 5.12 3.55
C SER A 318 1.23 6.43 2.80
N SER A 319 0.34 7.42 2.90
CA SER A 319 0.51 8.74 2.30
C SER A 319 1.75 9.48 2.82
N ILE A 320 2.01 9.39 4.14
CA ILE A 320 3.21 9.93 4.77
C ILE A 320 4.47 9.31 4.15
N SER A 321 4.49 8.01 3.91
CA SER A 321 5.63 7.29 3.35
C SER A 321 5.88 7.64 1.88
N LEU A 322 4.82 7.80 1.09
CA LEU A 322 4.90 8.27 -0.30
C LEU A 322 5.50 9.68 -0.35
N LEU A 323 4.96 10.62 0.44
CA LEU A 323 5.45 11.99 0.48
C LEU A 323 6.87 12.07 1.02
N GLU A 324 7.23 11.34 2.07
CA GLU A 324 8.61 11.31 2.62
C GLU A 324 9.61 10.86 1.57
N THR A 325 9.25 9.84 0.78
CA THR A 325 10.11 9.35 -0.31
C THR A 325 10.38 10.45 -1.34
N LEU A 326 9.35 11.18 -1.74
CA LEU A 326 9.47 12.28 -2.71
C LEU A 326 10.25 13.47 -2.15
N VAL A 327 9.99 13.83 -0.89
CA VAL A 327 10.73 14.88 -0.18
C VAL A 327 12.21 14.52 -0.06
N ALA A 328 12.53 13.27 0.30
CA ALA A 328 13.90 12.77 0.35
C ALA A 328 14.60 12.87 -1.01
N VAL A 329 13.89 12.57 -2.09
CA VAL A 329 14.41 12.70 -3.47
C VAL A 329 14.73 14.16 -3.79
N LEU A 330 13.83 15.11 -3.48
CA LEU A 330 14.06 16.54 -3.71
C LEU A 330 15.26 17.07 -2.89
N MET A 331 15.37 16.63 -1.64
CA MET A 331 16.49 16.99 -0.78
C MET A 331 17.83 16.46 -1.33
N ASP A 332 17.86 15.20 -1.78
CA ASP A 332 19.10 14.57 -2.28
C ASP A 332 19.50 15.05 -3.68
N LYS A 333 18.54 15.18 -4.58
CA LYS A 333 18.82 15.51 -5.97
C LYS A 333 19.06 16.99 -6.17
N PHE A 334 18.21 17.84 -5.56
CA PHE A 334 18.19 19.28 -5.76
C PHE A 334 18.72 20.06 -4.55
N HIS A 335 19.19 19.37 -3.50
CA HIS A 335 19.73 19.98 -2.28
C HIS A 335 18.76 20.96 -1.59
N MET A 336 17.44 20.70 -1.74
CA MET A 336 16.39 21.51 -1.16
C MET A 336 16.34 21.34 0.36
N ARG A 337 15.98 22.41 1.08
CA ARG A 337 15.61 22.30 2.49
C ARG A 337 14.29 21.53 2.63
N ARG A 338 14.13 20.75 3.71
CA ARG A 338 12.93 19.92 3.93
C ARG A 338 11.63 20.71 3.79
N GLY A 339 11.51 21.87 4.45
CA GLY A 339 10.31 22.70 4.37
C GLY A 339 9.96 23.10 2.94
N THR A 340 10.97 23.55 2.15
CA THR A 340 10.78 23.91 0.74
C THR A 340 10.37 22.67 -0.07
N ALA A 341 11.00 21.50 0.14
CA ALA A 341 10.65 20.28 -0.54
C ALA A 341 9.20 19.83 -0.24
N CYS A 342 8.76 19.93 1.03
CA CYS A 342 7.38 19.64 1.42
C CYS A 342 6.38 20.55 0.73
N ILE A 343 6.62 21.87 0.72
CA ILE A 343 5.74 22.85 0.05
C ILE A 343 5.70 22.60 -1.46
N THR A 344 6.85 22.34 -2.08
CA THR A 344 6.92 22.02 -3.51
C THR A 344 6.08 20.79 -3.84
N MET A 345 6.26 19.70 -3.09
CA MET A 345 5.49 18.48 -3.32
C MET A 345 4.00 18.64 -2.98
N PHE A 346 3.66 19.43 -1.97
CA PHE A 346 2.27 19.78 -1.66
C PHE A 346 1.58 20.45 -2.85
N ILE A 347 2.21 21.48 -3.42
CA ILE A 347 1.64 22.19 -4.58
C ILE A 347 1.53 21.26 -5.80
N ILE A 348 2.57 20.51 -6.10
CA ILE A 348 2.57 19.57 -7.24
C ILE A 348 1.49 18.51 -7.05
N ALA A 349 1.40 17.91 -5.86
CA ALA A 349 0.41 16.87 -5.57
C ALA A 349 -1.02 17.41 -5.66
N LEU A 350 -1.27 18.63 -5.15
CA LEU A 350 -2.57 19.27 -5.24
C LEU A 350 -2.98 19.50 -6.71
N LEU A 351 -2.06 20.00 -7.54
CA LEU A 351 -2.32 20.24 -8.97
C LEU A 351 -2.57 18.94 -9.72
N LEU A 352 -1.78 17.89 -9.46
CA LEU A 352 -1.93 16.59 -10.10
C LEU A 352 -3.13 15.77 -9.57
N ALA A 353 -3.65 16.10 -8.38
CA ALA A 353 -4.87 15.51 -7.87
C ALA A 353 -6.13 16.02 -8.57
N VAL A 354 -6.09 17.24 -9.17
CA VAL A 354 -7.23 17.85 -9.86
C VAL A 354 -7.79 16.95 -10.97
N PRO A 355 -7.01 16.44 -11.95
CA PRO A 355 -7.52 15.55 -12.98
C PRO A 355 -8.18 14.29 -12.40
N SER A 356 -7.56 13.65 -11.43
CA SER A 356 -8.08 12.43 -10.79
C SER A 356 -9.37 12.69 -10.01
N SER A 357 -9.56 13.88 -9.43
CA SER A 357 -10.79 14.23 -8.73
C SER A 357 -11.90 14.66 -9.67
N LEU A 358 -11.59 15.52 -10.66
CA LEU A 358 -12.59 16.02 -11.62
C LEU A 358 -12.99 14.96 -12.66
N GLY A 359 -12.20 13.92 -12.85
CA GLY A 359 -12.49 12.80 -13.76
C GLY A 359 -13.79 12.07 -13.43
N PHE A 360 -14.29 12.14 -12.20
CA PHE A 360 -15.58 11.57 -11.80
C PHE A 360 -16.76 12.54 -11.95
N GLY A 361 -16.50 13.79 -12.31
CA GLY A 361 -17.52 14.85 -12.44
C GLY A 361 -17.36 15.67 -13.70
N ALA A 362 -16.82 16.89 -13.58
CA ALA A 362 -16.72 17.86 -14.66
C ALA A 362 -15.89 17.35 -15.87
N TRP A 363 -14.96 16.43 -15.69
CA TRP A 363 -14.11 15.87 -16.73
C TRP A 363 -14.39 14.38 -17.01
N SER A 364 -15.54 13.86 -16.59
CA SER A 364 -15.92 12.46 -16.80
C SER A 364 -15.98 12.01 -18.28
N ASN A 365 -16.11 12.97 -19.20
CA ASN A 365 -16.06 12.70 -20.63
C ASN A 365 -14.66 12.52 -21.20
N ILE A 366 -13.60 12.79 -20.40
CA ILE A 366 -12.20 12.69 -20.83
C ILE A 366 -11.65 11.37 -20.33
N THR A 367 -11.34 10.46 -21.25
CA THR A 367 -10.76 9.16 -20.93
C THR A 367 -9.42 8.99 -21.65
N ILE A 368 -8.48 8.26 -21.05
CA ILE A 368 -7.19 7.90 -21.62
C ILE A 368 -7.14 6.38 -21.72
N LEU A 369 -7.02 5.84 -22.91
CA LEU A 369 -7.08 4.38 -23.17
C LEU A 369 -8.34 3.70 -22.60
N GLY A 370 -9.44 4.45 -22.48
CA GLY A 370 -10.71 3.95 -21.92
C GLY A 370 -10.82 4.05 -20.40
N PHE A 371 -9.78 4.50 -19.70
CA PHE A 371 -9.77 4.75 -18.26
C PHE A 371 -10.11 6.20 -17.93
N ASP A 372 -10.74 6.46 -16.79
CA ASP A 372 -10.69 7.78 -16.17
C ASP A 372 -9.26 8.13 -15.71
N PHE A 373 -9.05 9.36 -15.24
CA PHE A 373 -7.70 9.81 -14.85
C PHE A 373 -7.12 9.01 -13.67
N LEU A 374 -7.92 8.67 -12.67
CA LEU A 374 -7.46 7.94 -11.49
C LEU A 374 -7.06 6.52 -11.89
N ASP A 375 -7.94 5.82 -12.59
CA ASP A 375 -7.71 4.45 -13.05
C ASP A 375 -6.54 4.39 -14.05
N PHE A 376 -6.36 5.40 -14.90
CA PHE A 376 -5.21 5.49 -15.78
C PHE A 376 -3.90 5.63 -15.01
N PHE A 377 -3.84 6.53 -14.01
CA PHE A 377 -2.64 6.69 -13.19
C PHE A 377 -2.35 5.45 -12.34
N ASP A 378 -3.39 4.79 -11.83
CA ASP A 378 -3.26 3.51 -11.13
C ASP A 378 -2.73 2.42 -12.07
N PHE A 379 -3.29 2.28 -13.25
CA PHE A 379 -2.85 1.30 -14.26
C PHE A 379 -1.39 1.50 -14.64
N ILE A 380 -1.00 2.72 -15.03
CA ILE A 380 0.38 2.97 -15.48
C ILE A 380 1.40 2.78 -14.35
N SER A 381 1.08 3.20 -13.13
CA SER A 381 2.00 3.06 -12.00
C SER A 381 2.08 1.62 -11.47
N ASN A 382 0.95 0.99 -11.18
CA ASN A 382 0.92 -0.32 -10.52
C ASN A 382 1.03 -1.49 -11.49
N SER A 383 0.37 -1.42 -12.65
CA SER A 383 0.36 -2.55 -13.60
C SER A 383 1.56 -2.54 -14.55
N VAL A 384 2.18 -1.37 -14.79
CA VAL A 384 3.28 -1.24 -15.76
C VAL A 384 4.60 -0.88 -15.08
N LEU A 385 4.69 0.29 -14.45
CA LEU A 385 5.97 0.83 -13.98
C LEU A 385 6.54 0.06 -12.78
N MET A 386 5.72 -0.33 -11.81
CA MET A 386 6.17 -1.08 -10.63
C MET A 386 6.78 -2.44 -11.01
N PRO A 387 6.13 -3.30 -11.81
CA PRO A 387 6.76 -4.54 -12.25
C PRO A 387 8.07 -4.32 -13.03
N ILE A 388 8.14 -3.30 -13.90
CA ILE A 388 9.37 -2.97 -14.63
C ILE A 388 10.48 -2.57 -13.66
N ALA A 389 10.19 -1.71 -12.68
CA ALA A 389 11.16 -1.27 -11.67
C ALA A 389 11.67 -2.44 -10.81
N ALA A 390 10.75 -3.33 -10.38
CA ALA A 390 11.10 -4.53 -9.63
C ALA A 390 11.96 -5.49 -10.43
N PHE A 391 11.62 -5.73 -11.71
CA PHE A 391 12.39 -6.57 -12.61
C PHE A 391 13.83 -6.04 -12.77
N LEU A 392 13.95 -4.73 -13.05
CA LEU A 392 15.25 -4.08 -13.18
C LEU A 392 16.06 -4.11 -11.88
N THR A 393 15.40 -3.98 -10.73
CA THR A 393 16.03 -4.10 -9.40
C THR A 393 16.54 -5.54 -9.17
N CYS A 394 15.76 -6.56 -9.52
CA CYS A 394 16.20 -7.96 -9.46
C CYS A 394 17.40 -8.22 -10.39
N LEU A 395 17.37 -7.74 -11.62
CA LEU A 395 18.50 -7.87 -12.55
C LEU A 395 19.74 -7.14 -12.02
N PHE A 396 19.55 -5.93 -11.50
CA PHE A 396 20.65 -5.13 -10.96
C PHE A 396 21.33 -5.85 -9.79
N VAL A 397 20.55 -6.33 -8.82
CA VAL A 397 21.08 -7.01 -7.64
C VAL A 397 21.55 -8.44 -7.98
N GLY A 398 20.80 -9.16 -8.80
CA GLY A 398 21.08 -10.57 -9.14
C GLY A 398 22.33 -10.75 -10.00
N TYR A 399 22.61 -9.80 -10.92
CA TYR A 399 23.62 -9.99 -11.95
C TYR A 399 24.66 -8.87 -12.05
N ILE A 400 24.31 -7.61 -11.75
CA ILE A 400 25.22 -6.47 -11.94
C ILE A 400 26.11 -6.27 -10.70
N ILE A 401 25.52 -5.92 -9.54
CA ILE A 401 26.28 -5.72 -8.30
C ILE A 401 26.55 -7.02 -7.54
N LYS A 402 25.89 -8.11 -7.94
CA LYS A 402 25.86 -9.46 -7.34
C LYS A 402 25.16 -9.47 -5.97
N PRO A 403 24.41 -10.54 -5.66
CA PRO A 403 23.65 -10.66 -4.40
C PRO A 403 24.51 -10.57 -3.14
N LYS A 404 25.82 -10.84 -3.26
CA LYS A 404 26.79 -10.74 -2.17
C LYS A 404 26.75 -9.35 -1.50
N VAL A 405 26.55 -8.28 -2.27
CA VAL A 405 26.46 -6.91 -1.72
C VAL A 405 25.33 -6.76 -0.71
N ILE A 406 24.19 -7.37 -1.00
CA ILE A 406 23.02 -7.38 -0.10
C ILE A 406 23.28 -8.34 1.09
N VAL A 407 23.81 -9.53 0.82
CA VAL A 407 24.18 -10.51 1.86
C VAL A 407 25.12 -9.88 2.88
N ASP A 408 26.22 -9.26 2.41
CA ASP A 408 27.20 -8.63 3.31
C ASP A 408 26.56 -7.49 4.14
N GLU A 409 25.62 -6.73 3.58
CA GLU A 409 24.91 -5.67 4.29
C GLU A 409 23.96 -6.25 5.36
N VAL A 410 23.25 -7.35 5.07
CA VAL A 410 22.38 -8.02 6.04
C VAL A 410 23.22 -8.62 7.17
N GLU A 411 24.27 -9.38 6.83
CA GLU A 411 25.17 -10.05 7.78
C GLU A 411 25.98 -9.06 8.63
N SER A 412 26.12 -7.79 8.21
CA SER A 412 26.77 -6.76 9.02
C SER A 412 26.04 -6.41 10.33
N SER A 413 24.77 -6.75 10.45
CA SER A 413 23.92 -6.39 11.59
C SER A 413 23.23 -7.58 12.27
N GLY A 414 23.36 -8.78 11.72
CA GLY A 414 22.74 -10.00 12.27
C GLY A 414 22.98 -11.21 11.39
N GLU A 415 22.47 -12.36 11.78
CA GLU A 415 22.51 -13.59 10.98
C GLU A 415 21.50 -13.51 9.83
N PHE A 416 21.88 -13.93 8.62
CA PHE A 416 20.97 -14.02 7.48
C PHE A 416 20.43 -15.44 7.32
N LYS A 417 19.37 -15.79 8.06
CA LYS A 417 18.79 -17.15 8.10
C LYS A 417 18.18 -17.57 6.79
N ARG A 418 17.46 -16.66 6.10
CA ARG A 418 16.79 -16.90 4.82
C ARG A 418 17.68 -16.61 3.60
N LYS A 419 19.02 -16.63 3.75
CA LYS A 419 20.01 -16.33 2.70
C LYS A 419 19.83 -17.18 1.44
N SER A 420 19.68 -18.50 1.59
CA SER A 420 19.53 -19.41 0.44
C SER A 420 18.24 -19.11 -0.35
N LEU A 421 17.13 -18.86 0.36
CA LEU A 421 15.86 -18.46 -0.24
C LEU A 421 16.04 -17.15 -1.03
N PHE A 422 16.63 -16.12 -0.42
CA PHE A 422 16.91 -14.84 -1.04
C PHE A 422 17.71 -14.99 -2.35
N LEU A 423 18.79 -15.79 -2.33
CA LEU A 423 19.65 -16.00 -3.49
C LEU A 423 18.89 -16.62 -4.68
N ILE A 424 18.06 -17.63 -4.41
CA ILE A 424 17.27 -18.32 -5.44
C ILE A 424 16.18 -17.38 -5.97
N MET A 425 15.47 -16.70 -5.07
CA MET A 425 14.39 -15.79 -5.44
C MET A 425 14.87 -14.64 -6.31
N VAL A 426 15.85 -13.87 -5.87
CA VAL A 426 16.29 -12.66 -6.58
C VAL A 426 16.93 -12.98 -7.94
N LYS A 427 17.65 -14.11 -8.05
CA LYS A 427 18.31 -14.49 -9.30
C LYS A 427 17.37 -15.11 -10.33
N TYR A 428 16.46 -15.98 -9.89
CA TYR A 428 15.74 -16.84 -10.82
C TYR A 428 14.22 -16.69 -10.74
N ILE A 429 13.63 -16.86 -9.56
CA ILE A 429 12.18 -16.96 -9.44
C ILE A 429 11.51 -15.58 -9.57
N ALA A 430 12.00 -14.58 -8.83
CA ALA A 430 11.36 -13.27 -8.82
C ALA A 430 11.36 -12.60 -10.21
N PRO A 431 12.45 -12.58 -11.00
CA PRO A 431 12.39 -12.02 -12.36
C PRO A 431 11.32 -12.68 -13.25
N ILE A 432 11.18 -14.01 -13.18
CA ILE A 432 10.18 -14.74 -13.98
C ILE A 432 8.75 -14.38 -13.52
N CYS A 433 8.50 -14.40 -12.22
CA CYS A 433 7.20 -14.05 -11.66
C CYS A 433 6.82 -12.59 -12.01
N ILE A 434 7.77 -11.66 -11.94
CA ILE A 434 7.52 -10.25 -12.25
C ILE A 434 7.15 -10.05 -13.73
N VAL A 435 7.83 -10.74 -14.64
CA VAL A 435 7.46 -10.70 -16.07
C VAL A 435 6.06 -11.25 -16.28
N ALA A 436 5.72 -12.36 -15.61
CA ALA A 436 4.37 -12.92 -15.69
C ALA A 436 3.30 -11.95 -15.17
N ILE A 437 3.57 -11.28 -14.03
CA ILE A 437 2.67 -10.24 -13.49
C ILE A 437 2.51 -9.08 -14.47
N LEU A 438 3.63 -8.57 -15.03
CA LEU A 438 3.59 -7.46 -15.98
C LEU A 438 2.71 -7.79 -17.19
N VAL A 439 2.94 -8.95 -17.81
CA VAL A 439 2.16 -9.38 -18.97
C VAL A 439 0.69 -9.54 -18.61
N PHE A 440 0.40 -10.22 -17.50
CA PHE A 440 -0.96 -10.46 -17.05
C PHE A 440 -1.70 -9.14 -16.73
N SER A 441 -1.09 -8.25 -15.94
CA SER A 441 -1.70 -6.99 -15.53
C SER A 441 -1.94 -6.04 -16.72
N VAL A 442 -1.03 -6.04 -17.70
CA VAL A 442 -1.22 -5.23 -18.93
C VAL A 442 -2.35 -5.81 -19.77
N LEU A 443 -2.42 -7.13 -19.96
CA LEU A 443 -3.48 -7.76 -20.74
C LEU A 443 -4.85 -7.61 -20.06
N GLU A 444 -4.92 -7.72 -18.74
CA GLU A 444 -6.15 -7.48 -17.96
C GLU A 444 -6.57 -6.01 -18.06
N GLY A 445 -5.65 -5.08 -17.85
CA GLY A 445 -5.93 -3.64 -17.88
C GLY A 445 -6.40 -3.16 -19.25
N LEU A 446 -5.89 -3.74 -20.33
CA LEU A 446 -6.31 -3.42 -21.70
C LEU A 446 -7.55 -4.22 -22.17
N GLY A 447 -8.14 -5.05 -21.29
CA GLY A 447 -9.35 -5.80 -21.59
C GLY A 447 -9.17 -7.02 -22.50
N PHE A 448 -7.94 -7.45 -22.76
CA PHE A 448 -7.67 -8.68 -23.53
C PHE A 448 -7.98 -9.96 -22.75
N ILE A 449 -7.98 -9.88 -21.42
CA ILE A 449 -8.28 -10.97 -20.50
C ILE A 449 -9.29 -10.43 -19.48
N THR A 450 -10.42 -11.12 -19.32
CA THR A 450 -11.36 -10.88 -18.21
C THR A 450 -11.10 -11.93 -17.13
N VAL A 451 -10.75 -11.51 -15.94
CA VAL A 451 -10.50 -12.38 -14.78
C VAL A 451 -11.56 -12.19 -13.71
#